data_653baad9e78c6255978852d50f8c2335
#
_entry.id   653baad9e78c6255978852d50f8c2335
#
_cell.length_a   1.000
_cell.length_b   1.000
_cell.length_c   1.000
_cell.angle_alpha   90.00
_cell.angle_beta   90.00
_cell.angle_gamma   90.00
#
_symmetry.space_group_name_H-M   'P 1'
#
loop_
_entity.id
_entity.type
_entity.pdbx_description
1 polymer ?
#
loop_
_entity_poly.entity_id
_entity_poly.type
_entity_poly.pdbx_seq_one_letter_code
_entity_poly.pdbx_strand_id
1 'polypeptide(L)'
;PVDASAPARRLTLGANHDAHPRWSPDGRTLAFISDRGAVLRAGGAARDKGDLKLASAPAGGLKDVVGRDLPHGVCQVWLLPMDGGEAHALTDLPEDVTGLAWSPDGARLCVVSAAKSAVRATPTPDAPEAPRRDARLIDELSYQLNGAGFIYERRSNLWIIEAADGAARRLTSGRSRDSEPAWSPDGKRIVFAADRSANADLAWRSDIFIVDAAGGKPVRVTSGQERAFYAPAWSPDGKLIAATGHRMEAGNPTREDIHVFRPRAEQKGRNLTAEADLFVDAAMNSDLYSAPSVGPLWAPGGEAIYFNAPVEGSFELWRVRLDDSRVERLTKGQHMLVAPSIAASDSSGGVCVAAIRGTATSPPDVVAFSVAGSQKNPATPVKPKAMKRLTDLMGEAWAGIELVEPQEVWTKVDGRRLQGWFYEAPARRGSPAPAVIQVHGGPATLYGFSLFWEWQVMVARGISVYACNPRGSTGYGQELAKANYRDWGPGPQADIEAGLDKLIAAGSVDPARVGVTGGSYGGYLTAWMVSHTDRYAAAVACRGVYDMAVEMTSGDLGGPNFGRYELDAHPWTEPELYREMSPLTYADEIDTPLLIQ
;
A
#
# COMPACT_ATOMS: atom_id res chain seq x y z
N PRO A 1 -22.58 -10.52 11.07
CA PRO A 1 -22.91 -11.72 10.30
C PRO A 1 -22.86 -11.43 8.81
N VAL A 2 -22.37 -12.37 7.99
CA VAL A 2 -22.28 -12.21 6.51
C VAL A 2 -23.66 -12.14 5.83
N ASP A 3 -24.70 -12.46 6.55
CA ASP A 3 -26.10 -12.33 6.09
C ASP A 3 -26.74 -10.99 6.46
N ALA A 4 -25.99 -10.06 7.05
CA ALA A 4 -26.46 -8.77 7.57
C ALA A 4 -27.69 -8.90 8.49
N SER A 5 -27.82 -10.00 9.21
CA SER A 5 -28.92 -10.22 10.16
C SER A 5 -28.84 -9.31 11.41
N ALA A 6 -27.68 -8.70 11.65
CA ALA A 6 -27.48 -7.69 12.67
C ALA A 6 -26.65 -6.50 12.13
N PRO A 7 -26.88 -5.28 12.64
CA PRO A 7 -26.08 -4.11 12.24
C PRO A 7 -24.62 -4.24 12.67
N ALA A 8 -23.74 -3.52 11.97
CA ALA A 8 -22.35 -3.38 12.39
C ALA A 8 -22.27 -2.77 13.80
N ARG A 9 -21.40 -3.31 14.64
CA ARG A 9 -21.15 -2.84 16.01
C ARG A 9 -19.72 -2.35 16.14
N ARG A 10 -19.55 -1.13 16.62
CA ARG A 10 -18.24 -0.62 17.02
C ARG A 10 -17.73 -1.40 18.23
N LEU A 11 -16.54 -1.96 18.14
CA LEU A 11 -15.94 -2.79 19.20
C LEU A 11 -15.01 -1.97 20.10
N THR A 12 -14.42 -0.89 19.58
CA THR A 12 -13.48 -0.04 20.31
C THR A 12 -13.99 1.39 20.36
N LEU A 13 -13.91 2.05 21.51
CA LEU A 13 -14.53 3.36 21.76
C LEU A 13 -13.51 4.48 21.99
N GLY A 14 -12.22 4.21 21.95
CA GLY A 14 -11.16 5.21 22.17
C GLY A 14 -11.00 6.20 21.01
N ALA A 15 -10.31 7.30 21.26
CA ALA A 15 -9.81 8.24 20.26
C ALA A 15 -8.48 7.78 19.63
N ASN A 16 -8.01 6.59 20.02
CA ASN A 16 -6.74 6.00 19.63
C ASN A 16 -6.82 5.32 18.26
N HIS A 17 -5.67 5.09 17.67
CA HIS A 17 -5.57 4.35 16.41
C HIS A 17 -5.59 2.86 16.70
N ASP A 18 -6.65 2.17 16.26
CA ASP A 18 -6.79 0.72 16.36
C ASP A 18 -6.69 0.12 14.95
N ALA A 19 -5.71 -0.75 14.72
CA ALA A 19 -5.41 -1.28 13.39
C ALA A 19 -5.05 -2.78 13.42
N HIS A 20 -4.96 -3.39 12.25
CA HIS A 20 -4.52 -4.78 12.06
C HIS A 20 -5.26 -5.82 12.91
N PRO A 21 -6.60 -5.84 12.95
CA PRO A 21 -7.34 -6.81 13.73
C PRO A 21 -7.11 -8.24 13.22
N ARG A 22 -6.91 -9.20 14.16
CA ARG A 22 -6.74 -10.62 13.87
C ARG A 22 -7.49 -11.44 14.90
N TRP A 23 -8.42 -12.29 14.44
CA TRP A 23 -9.09 -13.25 15.28
C TRP A 23 -8.14 -14.33 15.78
N SER A 24 -8.27 -14.71 17.06
CA SER A 24 -7.68 -15.95 17.55
C SER A 24 -8.30 -17.16 16.81
N PRO A 25 -7.58 -18.27 16.66
CA PRO A 25 -8.07 -19.44 15.92
C PRO A 25 -9.40 -20.00 16.43
N ASP A 26 -9.69 -19.84 17.72
CA ASP A 26 -10.95 -20.25 18.35
C ASP A 26 -12.10 -19.24 18.18
N GLY A 27 -11.83 -18.07 17.58
CA GLY A 27 -12.80 -17.01 17.35
C GLY A 27 -13.28 -16.27 18.60
N ARG A 28 -12.60 -16.42 19.75
CA ARG A 28 -13.04 -15.81 21.02
C ARG A 28 -12.32 -14.51 21.38
N THR A 29 -11.18 -14.25 20.79
CA THR A 29 -10.36 -13.07 21.08
C THR A 29 -9.99 -12.35 19.79
N LEU A 30 -10.04 -11.03 19.80
CA LEU A 30 -9.53 -10.19 18.73
C LEU A 30 -8.22 -9.55 19.21
N ALA A 31 -7.10 -9.87 18.55
CA ALA A 31 -5.85 -9.14 18.72
C ALA A 31 -5.81 -7.98 17.74
N PHE A 32 -5.32 -6.83 18.16
CA PHE A 32 -5.15 -5.66 17.31
C PHE A 32 -3.97 -4.80 17.77
N ILE A 33 -3.48 -3.94 16.91
CA ILE A 33 -2.40 -3.00 17.20
C ILE A 33 -3.04 -1.65 17.57
N SER A 34 -2.60 -1.06 18.68
CA SER A 34 -3.12 0.23 19.15
C SER A 34 -2.05 1.05 19.87
N ASP A 35 -2.17 2.36 19.73
CA ASP A 35 -1.37 3.36 20.46
C ASP A 35 -1.99 3.74 21.81
N ARG A 36 -2.99 3.00 22.30
CA ARG A 36 -3.59 3.17 23.63
C ARG A 36 -2.53 3.05 24.71
N GLY A 37 -2.59 3.91 25.71
CA GLY A 37 -1.62 3.89 26.83
C GLY A 37 -0.26 4.50 26.51
N ALA A 38 -0.07 5.03 25.34
CA ALA A 38 1.12 5.75 24.93
C ALA A 38 1.44 6.99 25.77
N VAL A 39 0.46 7.57 26.38
CA VAL A 39 0.56 8.73 27.29
C VAL A 39 1.35 8.43 28.56
N LEU A 40 1.53 7.16 28.94
CA LEU A 40 2.19 6.77 30.18
C LEU A 40 3.73 6.72 30.10
N ARG A 41 4.34 6.84 28.93
CA ARG A 41 5.81 6.74 28.77
C ARG A 41 6.54 8.07 28.66
N ALA A 42 5.85 9.19 28.53
CA ALA A 42 6.51 10.50 28.44
C ALA A 42 7.11 11.01 29.77
N GLY A 43 6.89 10.31 30.88
CA GLY A 43 7.51 10.61 32.19
C GLY A 43 7.96 9.33 32.85
N GLY A 44 9.24 9.08 32.85
CA GLY A 44 9.84 7.99 33.64
C GLY A 44 9.48 8.13 35.13
N ALA A 45 8.99 7.05 35.72
CA ALA A 45 8.58 6.84 37.10
C ALA A 45 7.10 7.21 37.41
N ALA A 46 6.23 6.19 37.36
CA ALA A 46 5.33 5.86 38.45
C ALA A 46 4.52 4.61 38.07
N ARG A 47 4.92 3.47 38.59
CA ARG A 47 4.01 2.36 38.78
C ARG A 47 3.18 2.70 40.03
N ASP A 48 1.95 3.15 39.82
CA ASP A 48 0.93 3.07 40.85
C ASP A 48 -0.41 2.76 40.19
N LYS A 49 -1.04 1.70 40.69
CA LYS A 49 -2.33 1.19 40.23
C LYS A 49 -3.41 2.08 40.83
N GLY A 50 -4.07 2.86 39.98
CA GLY A 50 -5.30 3.56 40.34
C GLY A 50 -5.17 5.09 40.23
N ASP A 51 -5.47 5.60 39.09
CA ASP A 51 -6.05 6.88 38.76
C ASP A 51 -5.62 7.29 37.34
N LEU A 52 -6.42 6.97 36.36
CA LEU A 52 -6.30 7.46 34.99
C LEU A 52 -6.66 8.95 34.96
N LYS A 53 -5.72 9.82 35.25
CA LYS A 53 -5.80 11.22 34.86
C LYS A 53 -5.14 11.37 33.49
N LEU A 54 -5.95 11.69 32.47
CA LEU A 54 -5.46 12.15 31.17
C LEU A 54 -4.50 13.32 31.38
N ALA A 55 -3.20 13.08 31.20
CA ALA A 55 -2.21 14.15 31.15
C ALA A 55 -2.28 14.82 29.78
N SER A 56 -2.35 16.16 29.76
CA SER A 56 -2.29 16.96 28.56
C SER A 56 -0.97 16.72 27.80
N ALA A 57 -1.05 16.55 26.49
CA ALA A 57 0.12 16.39 25.62
C ALA A 57 1.10 17.58 25.78
N PRO A 58 2.44 17.36 25.69
CA PRO A 58 3.40 18.42 25.72
C PRO A 58 3.26 19.32 24.49
N ALA A 59 3.38 20.63 24.69
CA ALA A 59 3.36 21.62 23.63
C ALA A 59 4.49 21.35 22.61
N GLY A 60 4.15 21.05 21.37
CA GLY A 60 5.08 20.79 20.28
C GLY A 60 4.96 19.42 19.59
N GLY A 61 3.85 18.71 19.77
CA GLY A 61 3.57 17.44 19.08
C GLY A 61 3.47 17.60 17.56
N LEU A 62 3.84 16.52 16.82
CA LEU A 62 3.59 16.42 15.39
C LEU A 62 2.08 16.51 15.12
N LYS A 63 1.70 17.27 14.10
CA LYS A 63 0.31 17.42 13.68
C LYS A 63 0.08 16.63 12.40
N ASP A 64 -1.10 16.04 12.25
CA ASP A 64 -1.52 15.47 10.98
C ASP A 64 -1.72 16.57 9.92
N VAL A 65 -2.01 16.16 8.68
CA VAL A 65 -2.24 17.09 7.54
C VAL A 65 -3.38 18.08 7.74
N VAL A 66 -4.21 17.90 8.76
CA VAL A 66 -5.29 18.82 9.18
C VAL A 66 -4.96 19.56 10.48
N GLY A 67 -3.73 19.47 10.99
CA GLY A 67 -3.24 20.21 12.14
C GLY A 67 -3.64 19.65 13.51
N ARG A 68 -4.09 18.40 13.60
CA ARG A 68 -4.39 17.73 14.86
C ARG A 68 -3.11 17.14 15.46
N ASP A 69 -2.95 17.25 16.79
CA ASP A 69 -1.86 16.62 17.49
C ASP A 69 -1.98 15.08 17.33
N LEU A 70 -0.95 14.46 16.73
CA LEU A 70 -0.86 13.00 16.69
C LEU A 70 -0.43 12.50 18.07
N PRO A 71 -1.13 11.52 18.65
CA PRO A 71 -0.70 10.92 19.90
C PRO A 71 0.65 10.22 19.69
N HIS A 72 1.67 10.67 20.42
CA HIS A 72 3.01 10.07 20.40
C HIS A 72 3.04 8.86 21.32
N GLY A 73 2.58 7.73 20.83
CA GLY A 73 2.67 6.50 21.56
C GLY A 73 3.28 5.38 20.77
N VAL A 74 3.89 4.46 21.49
CA VAL A 74 4.38 3.22 20.91
C VAL A 74 3.20 2.27 20.71
N CYS A 75 2.95 1.90 19.47
CA CYS A 75 1.91 0.94 19.13
C CYS A 75 2.21 -0.44 19.71
N GLN A 76 1.25 -1.02 20.43
CA GLN A 76 1.37 -2.31 21.10
C GLN A 76 0.25 -3.27 20.68
N VAL A 77 0.40 -4.56 20.95
CA VAL A 77 -0.67 -5.54 20.78
C VAL A 77 -1.65 -5.44 21.94
N TRP A 78 -2.93 -5.36 21.61
CA TRP A 78 -4.05 -5.39 22.53
C TRP A 78 -4.93 -6.60 22.24
N LEU A 79 -5.49 -7.18 23.30
CA LEU A 79 -6.47 -8.26 23.21
C LEU A 79 -7.85 -7.77 23.66
N LEU A 80 -8.87 -8.10 22.86
CA LEU A 80 -10.29 -7.86 23.18
C LEU A 80 -11.01 -9.21 23.23
N PRO A 81 -11.43 -9.67 24.41
CA PRO A 81 -12.32 -10.83 24.54
C PRO A 81 -13.67 -10.54 23.88
N MET A 82 -14.19 -11.48 23.08
CA MET A 82 -15.44 -11.27 22.34
C MET A 82 -16.69 -11.78 23.06
N ASP A 83 -16.52 -12.50 24.16
CA ASP A 83 -17.56 -12.95 25.09
C ASP A 83 -17.87 -11.95 26.22
N GLY A 84 -17.14 -10.82 26.22
CA GLY A 84 -17.29 -9.71 27.17
C GLY A 84 -15.98 -9.31 27.82
N GLY A 85 -15.94 -8.09 28.34
CA GLY A 85 -14.74 -7.51 28.93
C GLY A 85 -14.18 -6.33 28.13
N GLU A 86 -13.14 -5.71 28.65
CA GLU A 86 -12.45 -4.60 28.03
C GLU A 86 -11.17 -5.06 27.33
N ALA A 87 -10.76 -4.30 26.31
CA ALA A 87 -9.48 -4.51 25.68
C ALA A 87 -8.34 -4.21 26.67
N HIS A 88 -7.33 -5.07 26.70
CA HIS A 88 -6.14 -4.90 27.53
C HIS A 88 -4.86 -5.07 26.73
N ALA A 89 -3.79 -4.37 27.12
CA ALA A 89 -2.48 -4.46 26.47
C ALA A 89 -1.86 -5.83 26.76
N LEU A 90 -1.43 -6.52 25.72
CA LEU A 90 -0.67 -7.76 25.82
C LEU A 90 0.85 -7.49 25.84
N THR A 91 1.32 -6.51 25.09
CA THR A 91 2.77 -6.24 24.93
C THR A 91 3.18 -4.90 25.55
N ASP A 92 4.45 -4.84 25.93
CA ASP A 92 5.15 -3.62 26.35
C ASP A 92 6.54 -3.59 25.71
N LEU A 93 6.58 -3.68 24.36
CA LEU A 93 7.81 -3.63 23.58
C LEU A 93 8.36 -2.20 23.50
N PRO A 94 9.70 -2.04 23.39
CA PRO A 94 10.32 -0.72 23.39
C PRO A 94 10.04 0.12 22.14
N GLU A 95 9.63 -0.50 21.05
CA GLU A 95 9.33 0.13 19.75
C GLU A 95 7.98 -0.36 19.24
N ASP A 96 7.45 0.33 18.23
CA ASP A 96 6.16 0.03 17.61
C ASP A 96 6.04 -1.41 17.13
N VAL A 97 4.90 -2.01 17.39
CA VAL A 97 4.45 -3.22 16.71
C VAL A 97 3.80 -2.82 15.39
N THR A 98 4.28 -3.37 14.29
CA THR A 98 3.81 -3.05 12.93
C THR A 98 3.10 -4.20 12.24
N GLY A 99 3.14 -5.40 12.80
CA GLY A 99 2.47 -6.58 12.27
C GLY A 99 2.29 -7.66 13.31
N LEU A 100 1.27 -8.51 13.13
CA LEU A 100 1.00 -9.62 14.04
C LEU A 100 0.34 -10.81 13.33
N ALA A 101 0.64 -12.02 13.82
CA ALA A 101 0.04 -13.28 13.37
C ALA A 101 -0.14 -14.24 14.56
N TRP A 102 -1.34 -14.82 14.72
CA TRP A 102 -1.62 -15.85 15.71
C TRP A 102 -0.99 -17.19 15.33
N SER A 103 -0.46 -17.92 16.31
CA SER A 103 -0.16 -19.35 16.15
C SER A 103 -1.45 -20.16 15.98
N PRO A 104 -1.42 -21.30 15.26
CA PRO A 104 -2.63 -22.10 15.00
C PRO A 104 -3.32 -22.63 16.26
N ASP A 105 -2.58 -22.81 17.34
CA ASP A 105 -3.10 -23.23 18.65
C ASP A 105 -3.66 -22.07 19.50
N GLY A 106 -3.51 -20.81 19.04
CA GLY A 106 -3.94 -19.63 19.79
C GLY A 106 -3.11 -19.30 21.03
N ALA A 107 -2.05 -20.06 21.30
CA ALA A 107 -1.23 -19.86 22.50
C ALA A 107 -0.21 -18.73 22.37
N ARG A 108 0.16 -18.36 21.15
CA ARG A 108 1.22 -17.39 20.88
C ARG A 108 0.87 -16.46 19.73
N LEU A 109 1.56 -15.31 19.69
CA LEU A 109 1.60 -14.44 18.53
C LEU A 109 3.04 -14.30 18.05
N CYS A 110 3.22 -14.19 16.73
CA CYS A 110 4.43 -13.64 16.14
C CYS A 110 4.16 -12.18 15.79
N VAL A 111 4.99 -11.27 16.30
CA VAL A 111 4.84 -9.84 16.03
C VAL A 111 6.10 -9.27 15.39
N VAL A 112 5.94 -8.20 14.62
CA VAL A 112 7.02 -7.42 14.03
C VAL A 112 7.22 -6.17 14.89
N SER A 113 8.41 -6.01 15.46
CA SER A 113 8.78 -4.81 16.19
C SER A 113 10.27 -4.53 16.04
N ALA A 114 10.65 -3.25 16.01
CA ALA A 114 12.05 -2.88 15.95
C ALA A 114 12.75 -3.16 17.30
N ALA A 115 14.00 -3.57 17.22
CA ALA A 115 14.89 -3.53 18.35
C ALA A 115 15.69 -2.24 18.33
N LYS A 116 15.86 -1.56 19.46
CA LYS A 116 16.76 -0.40 19.56
C LYS A 116 18.14 -0.79 19.09
N SER A 117 18.72 0.01 18.20
CA SER A 117 20.11 -0.16 17.81
C SER A 117 21.02 0.18 19.02
N ALA A 118 22.03 -0.66 19.24
CA ALA A 118 23.08 -0.39 20.25
C ALA A 118 23.97 0.82 19.89
N VAL A 119 23.79 1.40 18.72
CA VAL A 119 24.64 2.50 18.18
C VAL A 119 24.24 3.87 18.75
N ARG A 120 23.09 4.01 19.39
CA ARG A 120 22.73 5.25 20.09
C ARG A 120 23.44 5.30 21.43
N ALA A 121 24.41 6.18 21.56
CA ALA A 121 24.91 6.58 22.89
C ALA A 121 23.70 7.06 23.71
N THR A 122 23.36 6.33 24.77
CA THR A 122 22.31 6.72 25.71
C THR A 122 22.69 8.07 26.29
N PRO A 123 21.83 9.12 26.24
CA PRO A 123 22.14 10.36 26.95
C PRO A 123 22.34 10.02 28.42
N THR A 124 23.43 10.44 29.01
CA THR A 124 23.60 10.40 30.47
C THR A 124 22.50 11.25 31.11
N PRO A 125 21.77 10.76 32.13
CA PRO A 125 20.67 11.47 32.74
C PRO A 125 20.95 12.87 33.26
N ASP A 126 22.21 13.22 33.46
CA ASP A 126 22.66 14.44 34.13
C ASP A 126 23.34 15.47 33.20
N ALA A 127 23.24 15.34 31.88
CA ALA A 127 23.77 16.37 30.99
C ALA A 127 22.83 17.58 30.96
N PRO A 128 23.27 18.81 31.23
CA PRO A 128 22.44 19.99 31.08
C PRO A 128 21.97 20.12 29.62
N GLU A 129 20.78 20.69 29.41
CA GLU A 129 20.09 20.87 28.12
C GLU A 129 20.93 21.69 27.11
N ALA A 130 22.03 21.14 26.66
CA ALA A 130 22.70 21.62 25.46
C ALA A 130 21.93 21.05 24.25
N PRO A 131 21.74 21.83 23.15
CA PRO A 131 21.11 21.32 21.94
C PRO A 131 21.86 20.05 21.52
N ARG A 132 21.17 18.91 21.53
CA ARG A 132 21.71 17.60 21.18
C ARG A 132 22.22 17.63 19.73
N ARG A 133 23.50 17.88 19.58
CA ARG A 133 24.24 17.70 18.33
C ARG A 133 24.78 16.26 18.32
N ASP A 134 23.91 15.30 18.21
CA ASP A 134 24.32 13.91 18.05
C ASP A 134 24.92 13.75 16.64
N ALA A 135 26.22 13.54 16.56
CA ALA A 135 26.83 13.09 15.31
C ALA A 135 26.25 11.71 14.97
N ARG A 136 25.77 11.56 13.74
CA ARG A 136 25.26 10.29 13.23
C ARG A 136 26.27 9.67 12.28
N LEU A 137 26.62 8.42 12.53
CA LEU A 137 27.36 7.61 11.57
C LEU A 137 26.34 6.91 10.68
N ILE A 138 26.29 7.29 9.41
CA ILE A 138 25.44 6.68 8.40
C ILE A 138 26.32 5.78 7.55
N ASP A 139 26.10 4.47 7.60
CA ASP A 139 26.84 3.45 6.87
C ASP A 139 25.95 2.62 5.94
N GLU A 140 24.74 3.14 5.63
CA GLU A 140 23.77 2.55 4.75
C GLU A 140 23.13 3.61 3.84
N LEU A 141 22.81 3.24 2.60
CA LEU A 141 22.15 4.13 1.64
C LEU A 141 20.69 4.40 2.02
N SER A 142 19.96 3.37 2.44
CA SER A 142 18.58 3.49 2.93
C SER A 142 18.54 3.88 4.41
N TYR A 143 19.02 5.07 4.74
CA TYR A 143 19.16 5.53 6.14
C TYR A 143 17.93 6.28 6.67
N GLN A 144 17.13 6.87 5.80
CA GLN A 144 15.91 7.61 6.15
C GLN A 144 14.75 7.26 5.21
N LEU A 145 13.55 7.54 5.66
CA LEU A 145 12.33 7.43 4.87
C LEU A 145 11.37 8.54 5.29
N ASN A 146 10.74 9.19 4.32
CA ASN A 146 9.77 10.26 4.57
C ASN A 146 8.64 9.76 5.50
N GLY A 147 8.30 10.55 6.50
CA GLY A 147 7.33 10.19 7.54
C GLY A 147 7.85 9.26 8.63
N ALA A 148 8.89 8.44 8.37
CA ALA A 148 9.48 7.52 9.34
C ALA A 148 10.79 8.03 9.95
N GLY A 149 11.44 9.04 9.34
CA GLY A 149 12.72 9.58 9.80
C GLY A 149 13.88 8.59 9.60
N PHE A 150 14.81 8.53 10.56
CA PHE A 150 15.98 7.66 10.45
C PHE A 150 15.64 6.19 10.72
N ILE A 151 15.57 5.40 9.65
CA ILE A 151 15.15 3.99 9.70
C ILE A 151 16.31 3.00 9.91
N TYR A 152 17.56 3.39 9.63
CA TYR A 152 18.72 2.51 9.82
C TYR A 152 18.98 2.18 11.30
N GLU A 153 18.51 3.00 12.23
CA GLU A 153 18.59 2.79 13.69
C GLU A 153 17.49 1.85 14.22
N ARG A 154 16.44 1.56 13.44
CA ARG A 154 15.26 0.79 13.83
C ARG A 154 15.09 -0.42 12.91
N ARG A 155 15.64 -1.56 13.32
CA ARG A 155 15.56 -2.81 12.54
C ARG A 155 14.39 -3.62 13.03
N SER A 156 13.39 -3.83 12.15
CA SER A 156 12.27 -4.71 12.46
C SER A 156 12.73 -6.16 12.56
N ASN A 157 12.34 -6.81 13.63
CA ASN A 157 12.61 -8.21 13.88
C ASN A 157 11.32 -8.92 14.31
N LEU A 158 11.34 -10.24 14.24
CA LEU A 158 10.25 -11.06 14.71
C LEU A 158 10.40 -11.34 16.20
N TRP A 159 9.28 -11.28 16.91
CA TRP A 159 9.16 -11.59 18.32
C TRP A 159 8.05 -12.63 18.52
N ILE A 160 8.25 -13.56 19.45
CA ILE A 160 7.19 -14.46 19.92
C ILE A 160 6.66 -13.91 21.24
N ILE A 161 5.36 -13.77 21.31
CA ILE A 161 4.63 -13.29 22.48
C ILE A 161 3.71 -14.41 22.97
N GLU A 162 3.81 -14.79 24.24
CA GLU A 162 2.87 -15.70 24.85
C GLU A 162 1.53 -14.99 25.07
N ALA A 163 0.43 -15.57 24.60
CA ALA A 163 -0.89 -14.93 24.67
C ALA A 163 -1.46 -14.86 26.09
N ALA A 164 -0.99 -15.72 26.98
CA ALA A 164 -1.49 -15.81 28.34
C ALA A 164 -0.99 -14.68 29.27
N ASP A 165 0.24 -14.22 29.08
CA ASP A 165 0.89 -13.27 30.00
C ASP A 165 1.73 -12.18 29.32
N GLY A 166 1.80 -12.20 27.98
CA GLY A 166 2.58 -11.22 27.21
C GLY A 166 4.09 -11.42 27.26
N ALA A 167 4.58 -12.55 27.78
CA ALA A 167 6.02 -12.85 27.81
C ALA A 167 6.59 -12.80 26.41
N ALA A 168 7.57 -11.91 26.20
CA ALA A 168 8.12 -11.60 24.88
C ALA A 168 9.52 -12.17 24.71
N ARG A 169 9.75 -12.86 23.58
CA ARG A 169 11.06 -13.38 23.17
C ARG A 169 11.37 -12.97 21.76
N ARG A 170 12.50 -12.31 21.56
CA ARG A 170 13.00 -11.98 20.21
C ARG A 170 13.37 -13.27 19.47
N LEU A 171 12.77 -13.48 18.30
CA LEU A 171 12.98 -14.67 17.47
C LEU A 171 14.11 -14.47 16.46
N THR A 172 14.16 -13.31 15.81
CA THR A 172 15.17 -13.00 14.81
C THR A 172 16.02 -11.81 15.22
N SER A 173 17.20 -11.68 14.60
CA SER A 173 18.13 -10.60 14.88
C SER A 173 18.98 -10.28 13.63
N GLY A 174 19.76 -9.20 13.70
CA GLY A 174 20.65 -8.76 12.62
C GLY A 174 20.25 -7.39 12.07
N ARG A 175 20.88 -7.00 10.95
CA ARG A 175 20.66 -5.70 10.26
C ARG A 175 19.48 -5.74 9.28
N SER A 176 18.88 -6.89 9.05
CA SER A 176 17.70 -7.05 8.19
C SER A 176 16.47 -6.37 8.77
N ARG A 177 15.51 -6.07 7.89
CA ARG A 177 14.15 -5.70 8.24
C ARG A 177 13.26 -6.89 7.92
N ASP A 178 12.82 -7.59 8.98
CA ASP A 178 11.92 -8.73 8.85
C ASP A 178 10.48 -8.25 8.89
N SER A 179 9.62 -8.81 8.04
CA SER A 179 8.23 -8.38 7.88
C SER A 179 7.30 -9.56 7.55
N GLU A 180 6.00 -9.34 7.63
CA GLU A 180 4.94 -10.21 7.14
C GLU A 180 5.03 -11.67 7.61
N PRO A 181 5.10 -11.93 8.93
CA PRO A 181 5.21 -13.28 9.45
C PRO A 181 3.90 -14.06 9.28
N ALA A 182 4.04 -15.35 8.93
CA ALA A 182 2.93 -16.30 8.94
C ALA A 182 3.36 -17.64 9.55
N TRP A 183 2.51 -18.20 10.43
CA TRP A 183 2.74 -19.48 11.07
C TRP A 183 2.47 -20.66 10.13
N SER A 184 3.30 -21.69 10.18
CA SER A 184 2.98 -22.97 9.56
C SER A 184 1.76 -23.62 10.25
N PRO A 185 0.94 -24.40 9.55
CA PRO A 185 -0.26 -25.02 10.12
C PRO A 185 -0.01 -25.92 11.34
N ASP A 186 1.21 -26.47 11.45
CA ASP A 186 1.63 -27.27 12.61
C ASP A 186 2.17 -26.45 13.80
N GLY A 187 2.21 -25.10 13.67
CA GLY A 187 2.68 -24.18 14.70
C GLY A 187 4.18 -24.26 15.02
N LYS A 188 5.00 -24.94 14.19
CA LYS A 188 6.42 -25.16 14.47
C LYS A 188 7.34 -24.16 13.78
N ARG A 189 6.91 -23.57 12.68
CA ARG A 189 7.73 -22.68 11.87
C ARG A 189 7.01 -21.39 11.54
N ILE A 190 7.79 -20.36 11.24
CA ILE A 190 7.30 -19.06 10.77
C ILE A 190 7.97 -18.79 9.43
N VAL A 191 7.17 -18.44 8.42
CA VAL A 191 7.62 -17.85 7.16
C VAL A 191 7.54 -16.34 7.26
N PHE A 192 8.45 -15.61 6.62
CA PHE A 192 8.49 -14.16 6.63
C PHE A 192 9.27 -13.62 5.43
N ALA A 193 9.10 -12.33 5.12
CA ALA A 193 9.84 -11.62 4.10
C ALA A 193 10.98 -10.80 4.72
N ALA A 194 12.14 -10.75 4.04
CA ALA A 194 13.29 -9.94 4.45
C ALA A 194 14.34 -9.85 3.34
N ASP A 195 15.20 -8.82 3.35
CA ASP A 195 16.52 -8.89 2.75
C ASP A 195 17.58 -9.10 3.86
N ARG A 196 18.25 -10.26 3.84
CA ARG A 196 19.30 -10.65 4.78
C ARG A 196 20.66 -10.79 4.09
N SER A 197 20.82 -10.20 2.91
CA SER A 197 22.10 -10.15 2.20
C SER A 197 23.07 -9.14 2.84
N ALA A 198 24.36 -9.30 2.57
CA ALA A 198 25.37 -8.40 3.10
C ALA A 198 25.29 -6.98 2.51
N ASN A 199 24.65 -6.83 1.35
CA ASN A 199 24.47 -5.59 0.60
C ASN A 199 23.00 -5.29 0.34
N ALA A 200 22.14 -5.48 1.36
CA ALA A 200 20.70 -5.30 1.29
C ALA A 200 20.27 -3.90 0.85
N ASP A 201 21.08 -2.89 1.12
CA ASP A 201 20.84 -1.49 0.76
C ASP A 201 21.30 -1.12 -0.67
N LEU A 202 21.93 -2.05 -1.40
CA LEU A 202 22.40 -1.83 -2.77
C LEU A 202 21.43 -2.38 -3.84
N ALA A 203 20.34 -3.00 -3.45
CA ALA A 203 19.35 -3.53 -4.38
C ALA A 203 17.97 -3.62 -3.71
N TRP A 204 16.92 -3.35 -4.44
CA TRP A 204 15.55 -3.61 -3.99
C TRP A 204 15.28 -5.11 -4.05
N ARG A 205 15.66 -5.79 -2.97
CA ARG A 205 15.45 -7.23 -2.83
C ARG A 205 14.55 -7.53 -1.65
N SER A 206 13.78 -8.59 -1.82
CA SER A 206 13.10 -9.27 -0.73
C SER A 206 13.07 -10.75 -0.99
N ASP A 207 13.40 -11.52 0.02
CA ASP A 207 13.44 -12.97 0.00
C ASP A 207 12.42 -13.53 0.99
N ILE A 208 11.96 -14.74 0.72
CA ILE A 208 11.17 -15.50 1.69
C ILE A 208 12.09 -16.36 2.53
N PHE A 209 11.94 -16.26 3.85
CA PHE A 209 12.68 -17.03 4.84
C PHE A 209 11.75 -17.88 5.69
N ILE A 210 12.29 -18.96 6.24
CA ILE A 210 11.64 -19.79 7.27
C ILE A 210 12.55 -19.83 8.49
N VAL A 211 11.95 -19.77 9.69
CA VAL A 211 12.62 -19.99 10.96
C VAL A 211 11.78 -20.88 11.85
N ASP A 212 12.42 -21.75 12.68
CA ASP A 212 11.70 -22.51 13.70
C ASP A 212 11.16 -21.57 14.77
N ALA A 213 9.92 -21.78 15.20
CA ALA A 213 9.29 -20.97 16.24
C ALA A 213 10.03 -21.03 17.59
N ALA A 214 10.76 -22.11 17.85
CA ALA A 214 11.64 -22.25 19.00
C ALA A 214 12.90 -21.38 18.92
N GLY A 215 13.29 -20.91 17.71
CA GLY A 215 14.49 -20.16 17.42
C GLY A 215 15.43 -20.89 16.47
N GLY A 216 16.55 -20.26 16.14
CA GLY A 216 17.53 -20.81 15.22
C GLY A 216 17.86 -19.85 14.09
N LYS A 217 18.70 -20.29 13.16
CA LYS A 217 19.09 -19.50 12.00
C LYS A 217 18.00 -19.54 10.92
N PRO A 218 17.49 -18.39 10.45
CA PRO A 218 16.56 -18.37 9.32
C PRO A 218 17.15 -19.01 8.06
N VAL A 219 16.34 -19.79 7.35
CA VAL A 219 16.68 -20.46 6.10
C VAL A 219 15.99 -19.71 4.95
N ARG A 220 16.76 -19.25 3.98
CA ARG A 220 16.23 -18.62 2.76
C ARG A 220 15.55 -19.67 1.87
N VAL A 221 14.28 -19.41 1.53
CA VAL A 221 13.49 -20.30 0.66
C VAL A 221 13.70 -19.96 -0.81
N THR A 222 13.67 -18.70 -1.16
CA THR A 222 13.80 -18.21 -2.54
C THR A 222 15.24 -18.29 -3.03
N SER A 223 15.44 -18.47 -4.34
CA SER A 223 16.75 -18.52 -4.98
C SER A 223 16.86 -17.50 -6.12
N GLY A 224 18.10 -17.22 -6.54
CA GLY A 224 18.42 -16.26 -7.61
C GLY A 224 19.06 -14.99 -7.08
N GLN A 225 19.35 -14.03 -7.97
CA GLN A 225 20.07 -12.79 -7.65
C GLN A 225 19.12 -11.60 -7.47
N GLU A 226 18.33 -11.29 -8.49
CA GLU A 226 17.41 -10.16 -8.50
C GLU A 226 15.98 -10.65 -8.33
N ARG A 227 15.33 -10.23 -7.25
CA ARG A 227 14.01 -10.68 -6.88
C ARG A 227 13.42 -9.87 -5.75
N ALA A 228 12.11 -9.76 -5.76
CA ALA A 228 11.34 -9.16 -4.69
C ALA A 228 10.11 -10.05 -4.44
N PHE A 229 10.07 -10.73 -3.30
CA PHE A 229 8.95 -11.57 -2.88
C PHE A 229 8.43 -11.13 -1.53
N TYR A 230 7.11 -11.03 -1.40
CA TYR A 230 6.38 -10.47 -0.25
C TYR A 230 5.20 -11.34 0.14
N ALA A 231 4.57 -11.00 1.26
CA ALA A 231 3.31 -11.55 1.74
C ALA A 231 3.26 -13.10 1.71
N PRO A 232 4.22 -13.80 2.32
CA PRO A 232 4.24 -15.25 2.27
C PRO A 232 3.09 -15.88 3.07
N ALA A 233 2.45 -16.90 2.49
CA ALA A 233 1.36 -17.64 3.11
C ALA A 233 1.56 -19.15 2.97
N TRP A 234 1.41 -19.90 4.05
CA TRP A 234 1.44 -21.35 4.03
C TRP A 234 0.19 -21.96 3.41
N SER A 235 0.35 -23.02 2.61
CA SER A 235 -0.80 -23.86 2.23
C SER A 235 -1.41 -24.52 3.46
N PRO A 236 -2.72 -24.84 3.46
CA PRO A 236 -3.39 -25.45 4.61
C PRO A 236 -2.76 -26.78 5.06
N ASP A 237 -2.14 -27.54 4.15
CA ASP A 237 -1.44 -28.80 4.43
C ASP A 237 0.05 -28.62 4.80
N GLY A 238 0.56 -27.39 4.81
CA GLY A 238 1.95 -27.05 5.16
C GLY A 238 3.01 -27.48 4.14
N LYS A 239 2.63 -27.94 2.94
CA LYS A 239 3.58 -28.45 1.93
C LYS A 239 4.11 -27.39 0.99
N LEU A 240 3.41 -26.26 0.88
CA LEU A 240 3.78 -25.15 0.02
C LEU A 240 3.72 -23.82 0.77
N ILE A 241 4.45 -22.85 0.23
CA ILE A 241 4.37 -21.43 0.58
C ILE A 241 4.02 -20.68 -0.70
N ALA A 242 2.96 -19.89 -0.68
CA ALA A 242 2.67 -18.91 -1.71
C ALA A 242 3.30 -17.57 -1.33
N ALA A 243 3.71 -16.79 -2.31
CA ALA A 243 4.15 -15.40 -2.14
C ALA A 243 3.82 -14.58 -3.39
N THR A 244 3.59 -13.31 -3.22
CA THR A 244 3.52 -12.33 -4.32
C THR A 244 4.92 -11.84 -4.63
N GLY A 245 5.24 -11.60 -5.90
CA GLY A 245 6.53 -11.02 -6.25
C GLY A 245 6.99 -11.30 -7.68
N HIS A 246 8.23 -10.89 -7.95
CA HIS A 246 8.85 -10.95 -9.29
C HIS A 246 10.36 -11.12 -9.22
N ARG A 247 11.01 -11.20 -10.39
CA ARG A 247 12.46 -11.34 -10.53
C ARG A 247 13.15 -10.14 -11.19
N MET A 248 12.51 -8.96 -11.11
CA MET A 248 13.05 -7.68 -11.61
C MET A 248 13.35 -7.68 -13.12
N GLU A 249 12.62 -8.43 -13.92
CA GLU A 249 12.86 -8.59 -15.36
C GLU A 249 12.71 -7.28 -16.17
N ALA A 250 11.91 -6.35 -15.65
CA ALA A 250 11.66 -5.05 -16.26
C ALA A 250 11.98 -3.87 -15.33
N GLY A 251 12.85 -4.06 -14.35
CA GLY A 251 13.12 -3.05 -13.32
C GLY A 251 11.96 -2.86 -12.35
N ASN A 252 11.73 -1.62 -11.89
CA ASN A 252 10.65 -1.30 -10.94
C ASN A 252 9.24 -1.61 -11.49
N PRO A 253 8.90 -1.35 -12.76
CA PRO A 253 7.59 -1.68 -13.30
C PRO A 253 7.39 -3.17 -13.64
N THR A 254 8.22 -4.08 -13.11
CA THR A 254 7.97 -5.53 -13.26
C THR A 254 6.71 -5.90 -12.48
N ARG A 255 5.79 -6.60 -13.15
CA ARG A 255 4.53 -7.04 -12.51
C ARG A 255 4.80 -8.05 -11.40
N GLU A 256 4.02 -7.95 -10.36
CA GLU A 256 3.96 -8.96 -9.31
C GLU A 256 3.10 -10.14 -9.77
N ASP A 257 3.61 -11.35 -9.54
CA ASP A 257 2.96 -12.62 -9.83
C ASP A 257 2.79 -13.46 -8.55
N ILE A 258 1.88 -14.45 -8.59
CA ILE A 258 1.76 -15.46 -7.54
C ILE A 258 2.76 -16.58 -7.79
N HIS A 259 3.65 -16.77 -6.84
CA HIS A 259 4.63 -17.86 -6.84
C HIS A 259 4.38 -18.87 -5.72
N VAL A 260 4.69 -20.13 -5.97
CA VAL A 260 4.65 -21.17 -4.93
C VAL A 260 6.01 -21.86 -4.79
N PHE A 261 6.38 -22.14 -3.54
CA PHE A 261 7.66 -22.71 -3.14
C PHE A 261 7.44 -23.91 -2.22
N ARG A 262 8.34 -24.89 -2.26
CA ARG A 262 8.42 -25.90 -1.18
C ARG A 262 9.14 -25.28 0.01
N PRO A 263 8.76 -25.62 1.27
CA PRO A 263 9.34 -25.02 2.47
C PRO A 263 10.73 -25.57 2.79
N ARG A 264 11.69 -25.34 1.91
CA ARG A 264 13.11 -25.71 2.01
C ARG A 264 14.00 -24.69 1.29
N ALA A 265 15.29 -24.75 1.53
CA ALA A 265 16.25 -23.81 0.99
C ALA A 265 16.29 -23.75 -0.55
N GLU A 266 16.60 -22.55 -1.07
CA GLU A 266 17.03 -22.25 -2.45
C GLU A 266 16.08 -22.77 -3.54
N GLN A 267 14.79 -22.43 -3.43
CA GLN A 267 13.80 -22.82 -4.43
C GLN A 267 13.66 -21.74 -5.51
N LYS A 268 13.65 -22.15 -6.78
CA LYS A 268 13.26 -21.27 -7.90
C LYS A 268 11.78 -20.84 -7.80
N GLY A 269 10.94 -21.72 -7.26
CA GLY A 269 9.49 -21.53 -7.23
C GLY A 269 8.83 -21.80 -8.59
N ARG A 270 7.50 -21.92 -8.56
CA ARG A 270 6.65 -21.98 -9.76
C ARG A 270 5.81 -20.72 -9.79
N ASN A 271 5.92 -19.93 -10.86
CA ASN A 271 5.04 -18.81 -11.14
C ASN A 271 3.70 -19.36 -11.65
N LEU A 272 2.62 -19.04 -10.96
CA LEU A 272 1.27 -19.53 -11.29
C LEU A 272 0.51 -18.57 -12.22
N THR A 273 0.88 -17.29 -12.27
CA THR A 273 0.16 -16.25 -13.00
C THR A 273 0.95 -15.71 -14.19
N ALA A 274 2.07 -16.34 -14.57
CA ALA A 274 2.97 -15.87 -15.61
C ALA A 274 2.28 -15.46 -16.92
N GLU A 275 1.26 -16.24 -17.32
CA GLU A 275 0.54 -16.04 -18.58
C GLU A 275 -0.66 -15.05 -18.48
N ALA A 276 -0.94 -14.54 -17.28
CA ALA A 276 -2.16 -13.76 -17.06
C ALA A 276 -2.00 -12.25 -17.34
N ASP A 277 -0.78 -11.77 -17.43
CA ASP A 277 -0.41 -10.35 -17.61
C ASP A 277 -1.16 -9.40 -16.64
N LEU A 278 -1.23 -9.79 -15.36
CA LEU A 278 -1.88 -9.07 -14.28
C LEU A 278 -0.85 -8.55 -13.27
N PHE A 279 -1.09 -7.40 -12.68
CA PHE A 279 -0.33 -6.88 -11.56
C PHE A 279 -1.03 -7.31 -10.26
N VAL A 280 -0.54 -8.36 -9.62
CA VAL A 280 -1.09 -8.85 -8.35
C VAL A 280 -0.86 -7.81 -7.25
N ASP A 281 -1.90 -7.50 -6.46
CA ASP A 281 -1.84 -6.56 -5.34
C ASP A 281 -1.32 -5.15 -5.69
N ALA A 282 -1.38 -4.71 -6.95
CA ALA A 282 -1.02 -3.34 -7.33
C ALA A 282 -1.81 -2.29 -6.55
N ALA A 283 -1.25 -1.09 -6.41
CA ALA A 283 -1.87 0.00 -5.68
C ALA A 283 -2.81 0.82 -6.57
N MET A 284 -4.09 0.94 -6.20
CA MET A 284 -5.02 1.92 -6.77
C MET A 284 -5.09 3.15 -5.88
N ASN A 285 -4.94 4.34 -6.47
CA ASN A 285 -4.99 5.60 -5.74
C ASN A 285 -6.40 5.95 -5.27
N SER A 286 -6.49 6.53 -4.09
CA SER A 286 -7.67 7.17 -3.49
C SER A 286 -7.21 8.13 -2.41
N ASP A 287 -7.92 9.22 -2.18
CA ASP A 287 -7.65 10.16 -1.09
C ASP A 287 -8.39 9.83 0.23
N LEU A 288 -9.33 8.88 0.17
CA LEU A 288 -10.10 8.45 1.36
C LEU A 288 -9.58 7.15 1.96
N TYR A 289 -8.87 6.34 1.21
CA TYR A 289 -8.66 4.97 1.59
C TYR A 289 -7.45 4.37 0.89
N SER A 290 -6.56 3.77 1.68
CA SER A 290 -5.47 2.95 1.20
C SER A 290 -5.71 1.51 1.63
N ALA A 291 -5.93 0.62 0.66
CA ALA A 291 -6.12 -0.79 0.94
C ALA A 291 -4.77 -1.43 1.28
N PRO A 292 -4.65 -2.13 2.40
CA PRO A 292 -3.49 -2.98 2.62
C PRO A 292 -3.49 -4.14 1.62
N SER A 293 -2.32 -4.50 1.09
CA SER A 293 -2.14 -5.79 0.44
C SER A 293 -2.47 -6.91 1.42
N VAL A 294 -3.24 -7.89 0.98
CA VAL A 294 -3.56 -9.07 1.80
C VAL A 294 -2.72 -10.28 1.40
N GLY A 295 -1.97 -10.16 0.30
CA GLY A 295 -1.19 -11.24 -0.27
C GLY A 295 -2.03 -12.41 -0.79
N PRO A 296 -1.40 -13.55 -1.06
CA PRO A 296 -2.07 -14.74 -1.58
C PRO A 296 -2.94 -15.43 -0.51
N LEU A 297 -4.22 -15.62 -0.80
CA LEU A 297 -5.17 -16.29 0.08
C LEU A 297 -5.41 -17.72 -0.41
N TRP A 298 -4.97 -18.71 0.32
CA TRP A 298 -5.22 -20.11 -0.01
C TRP A 298 -6.69 -20.48 0.10
N ALA A 299 -7.22 -21.19 -0.88
CA ALA A 299 -8.48 -21.90 -0.72
C ALA A 299 -8.43 -22.82 0.51
N PRO A 300 -9.52 -23.00 1.25
CA PRO A 300 -9.53 -23.87 2.44
C PRO A 300 -9.04 -25.30 2.18
N GLY A 301 -9.26 -25.85 0.99
CA GLY A 301 -8.77 -27.16 0.55
C GLY A 301 -7.36 -27.16 -0.04
N GLY A 302 -6.76 -25.98 -0.25
CA GLY A 302 -5.41 -25.85 -0.81
C GLY A 302 -5.30 -26.00 -2.34
N GLU A 303 -6.41 -26.15 -3.06
CA GLU A 303 -6.47 -26.39 -4.50
C GLU A 303 -6.29 -25.13 -5.35
N ALA A 304 -6.40 -23.95 -4.75
CA ALA A 304 -6.31 -22.67 -5.44
C ALA A 304 -5.81 -21.55 -4.51
N ILE A 305 -5.41 -20.43 -5.12
CA ILE A 305 -5.02 -19.20 -4.43
C ILE A 305 -5.89 -18.06 -4.98
N TYR A 306 -6.48 -17.27 -4.08
CA TYR A 306 -7.23 -16.06 -4.37
C TYR A 306 -6.32 -14.85 -4.19
N PHE A 307 -6.50 -13.83 -5.03
CA PHE A 307 -5.71 -12.60 -5.00
C PHE A 307 -6.48 -11.43 -5.62
N ASN A 308 -6.05 -10.23 -5.33
CA ASN A 308 -6.54 -9.02 -5.99
C ASN A 308 -5.61 -8.61 -7.14
N ALA A 309 -6.20 -8.11 -8.22
CA ALA A 309 -5.45 -7.44 -9.28
C ALA A 309 -6.35 -6.45 -10.03
N PRO A 310 -5.79 -5.32 -10.52
CA PRO A 310 -6.53 -4.35 -11.31
C PRO A 310 -6.70 -4.80 -12.76
N VAL A 311 -7.76 -4.33 -13.38
CA VAL A 311 -7.99 -4.39 -14.81
C VAL A 311 -8.83 -3.20 -15.26
N GLU A 312 -8.29 -2.40 -16.18
CA GLU A 312 -8.95 -1.24 -16.78
C GLU A 312 -9.65 -0.34 -15.72
N GLY A 313 -8.89 0.14 -14.70
CA GLY A 313 -9.39 1.02 -13.65
C GLY A 313 -10.33 0.37 -12.63
N SER A 314 -10.59 -0.92 -12.71
CA SER A 314 -11.31 -1.68 -11.69
C SER A 314 -10.37 -2.56 -10.91
N PHE A 315 -10.63 -2.75 -9.62
CA PHE A 315 -9.86 -3.67 -8.78
C PHE A 315 -10.73 -4.87 -8.45
N GLU A 316 -10.26 -6.07 -8.81
CA GLU A 316 -11.08 -7.28 -8.86
C GLU A 316 -10.49 -8.42 -8.06
N LEU A 317 -11.34 -9.35 -7.64
CA LEU A 317 -10.91 -10.63 -7.08
C LEU A 317 -10.67 -11.64 -8.19
N TRP A 318 -9.52 -12.32 -8.10
CA TRP A 318 -9.08 -13.35 -9.02
C TRP A 318 -8.77 -14.64 -8.25
N ARG A 319 -8.66 -15.74 -8.97
CA ARG A 319 -8.22 -17.02 -8.48
C ARG A 319 -7.26 -17.67 -9.48
N VAL A 320 -6.20 -18.29 -8.97
CA VAL A 320 -5.36 -19.18 -9.75
C VAL A 320 -5.44 -20.60 -9.18
N ARG A 321 -5.64 -21.58 -10.05
CA ARG A 321 -5.67 -23.00 -9.68
C ARG A 321 -4.25 -23.55 -9.53
N LEU A 322 -4.05 -24.45 -8.57
CA LEU A 322 -2.74 -25.00 -8.30
C LEU A 322 -2.31 -26.09 -9.31
N ASP A 323 -3.26 -26.84 -9.85
CA ASP A 323 -3.02 -27.98 -10.75
C ASP A 323 -2.57 -27.56 -12.16
N ASP A 324 -3.29 -26.64 -12.80
CA ASP A 324 -3.09 -26.24 -14.19
C ASP A 324 -2.68 -24.76 -14.38
N SER A 325 -2.50 -24.01 -13.29
CA SER A 325 -2.16 -22.58 -13.29
C SER A 325 -3.19 -21.69 -14.01
N ARG A 326 -4.44 -22.17 -14.14
CA ARG A 326 -5.52 -21.40 -14.76
C ARG A 326 -5.91 -20.23 -13.88
N VAL A 327 -5.85 -19.02 -14.43
CA VAL A 327 -6.29 -17.77 -13.79
C VAL A 327 -7.73 -17.47 -14.18
N GLU A 328 -8.56 -17.13 -13.20
CA GLU A 328 -9.98 -16.85 -13.39
C GLU A 328 -10.35 -15.53 -12.68
N ARG A 329 -11.01 -14.62 -13.42
CA ARG A 329 -11.61 -13.42 -12.84
C ARG A 329 -12.91 -13.79 -12.13
N LEU A 330 -13.00 -13.48 -10.83
CA LEU A 330 -14.14 -13.89 -9.99
C LEU A 330 -15.16 -12.79 -9.78
N THR A 331 -14.76 -11.53 -9.94
CA THR A 331 -15.67 -10.38 -9.86
C THR A 331 -15.56 -9.53 -11.12
N LYS A 332 -16.58 -8.72 -11.40
CA LYS A 332 -16.58 -7.78 -12.52
C LYS A 332 -17.49 -6.60 -12.25
N GLY A 333 -16.93 -5.40 -12.22
CA GLY A 333 -17.67 -4.14 -12.05
C GLY A 333 -16.79 -2.92 -12.15
N GLN A 334 -17.40 -1.74 -12.16
CA GLN A 334 -16.71 -0.46 -12.02
C GLN A 334 -16.58 -0.16 -10.52
N HIS A 335 -15.55 -0.71 -9.91
CA HIS A 335 -15.34 -0.61 -8.46
C HIS A 335 -13.88 -0.86 -8.06
N MET A 336 -13.56 -0.42 -6.88
CA MET A 336 -12.40 -0.87 -6.13
C MET A 336 -12.86 -1.92 -5.11
N LEU A 337 -12.54 -3.20 -5.35
CA LEU A 337 -12.83 -4.33 -4.44
C LEU A 337 -11.51 -4.84 -3.86
N VAL A 338 -11.29 -4.63 -2.56
CA VAL A 338 -9.99 -4.83 -1.91
C VAL A 338 -10.12 -5.51 -0.56
N ALA A 339 -8.97 -5.90 0.02
CA ALA A 339 -8.88 -6.56 1.31
C ALA A 339 -9.83 -7.76 1.46
N PRO A 340 -9.85 -8.70 0.51
CA PRO A 340 -10.71 -9.88 0.62
C PRO A 340 -10.31 -10.76 1.81
N SER A 341 -11.32 -11.35 2.43
CA SER A 341 -11.18 -12.44 3.38
C SER A 341 -12.06 -13.58 2.91
N ILE A 342 -11.57 -14.80 2.95
CA ILE A 342 -12.28 -15.97 2.43
C ILE A 342 -12.48 -17.02 3.52
N ALA A 343 -13.62 -17.70 3.46
CA ALA A 343 -13.94 -18.85 4.31
C ALA A 343 -14.61 -19.93 3.46
N ALA A 344 -14.55 -21.19 3.93
CA ALA A 344 -15.30 -22.26 3.30
C ALA A 344 -16.81 -21.94 3.29
N SER A 345 -17.50 -22.24 2.19
CA SER A 345 -18.96 -22.15 2.11
C SER A 345 -19.57 -23.47 2.50
N ASP A 346 -20.59 -23.44 3.35
CA ASP A 346 -21.26 -24.63 3.92
C ASP A 346 -21.99 -25.49 2.87
N SER A 347 -22.25 -24.99 1.66
CA SER A 347 -23.25 -25.58 0.77
C SER A 347 -22.79 -26.03 -0.61
N SER A 348 -21.54 -25.75 -1.07
CA SER A 348 -21.23 -25.99 -2.49
C SER A 348 -19.76 -26.26 -2.84
N GLY A 349 -18.89 -26.48 -1.86
CA GLY A 349 -17.44 -26.57 -2.12
C GLY A 349 -16.84 -25.26 -2.64
N GLY A 350 -17.56 -24.15 -2.52
CA GLY A 350 -17.12 -22.79 -2.83
C GLY A 350 -16.59 -22.05 -1.63
N VAL A 351 -16.38 -20.75 -1.78
CA VAL A 351 -15.97 -19.85 -0.71
C VAL A 351 -16.97 -18.72 -0.52
N CYS A 352 -17.15 -18.33 0.74
CA CYS A 352 -17.74 -17.05 1.12
C CYS A 352 -16.63 -16.01 1.17
N VAL A 353 -16.86 -14.86 0.57
CA VAL A 353 -15.91 -13.74 0.52
C VAL A 353 -16.53 -12.56 1.25
N ALA A 354 -15.77 -11.95 2.15
CA ALA A 354 -16.00 -10.60 2.64
C ALA A 354 -14.89 -9.70 2.09
N ALA A 355 -15.25 -8.52 1.60
CA ALA A 355 -14.28 -7.57 1.03
C ALA A 355 -14.75 -6.13 1.26
N ILE A 356 -13.86 -5.18 1.06
CA ILE A 356 -14.19 -3.75 1.05
C ILE A 356 -14.44 -3.35 -0.40
N ARG A 357 -15.58 -2.72 -0.66
CA ARG A 357 -15.95 -2.25 -1.98
C ARG A 357 -16.33 -0.77 -1.96
N GLY A 358 -15.69 0.02 -2.82
CA GLY A 358 -16.03 1.41 -3.13
C GLY A 358 -16.24 1.61 -4.63
N THR A 359 -16.78 2.77 -5.03
CA THR A 359 -16.89 3.21 -6.43
C THR A 359 -16.48 4.68 -6.53
N ALA A 360 -16.49 5.26 -7.72
CA ALA A 360 -16.23 6.68 -7.93
C ALA A 360 -17.18 7.62 -7.16
N THR A 361 -18.38 7.13 -6.78
CA THR A 361 -19.42 7.89 -6.11
C THR A 361 -19.97 7.20 -4.86
N SER A 362 -19.32 6.16 -4.38
CA SER A 362 -19.69 5.50 -3.13
C SER A 362 -18.49 5.27 -2.25
N PRO A 363 -18.51 5.75 -0.98
CA PRO A 363 -17.45 5.42 -0.03
C PRO A 363 -17.31 3.91 0.14
N PRO A 364 -16.10 3.45 0.57
CA PRO A 364 -15.87 2.03 0.78
C PRO A 364 -16.71 1.47 1.93
N ASP A 365 -17.35 0.32 1.68
CA ASP A 365 -18.09 -0.45 2.68
C ASP A 365 -17.78 -1.93 2.59
N VAL A 366 -18.07 -2.67 3.65
CA VAL A 366 -17.90 -4.12 3.66
C VAL A 366 -19.04 -4.78 2.87
N VAL A 367 -18.68 -5.63 1.93
CA VAL A 367 -19.60 -6.47 1.18
C VAL A 367 -19.32 -7.95 1.40
N ALA A 368 -20.32 -8.80 1.23
CA ALA A 368 -20.16 -10.24 1.22
C ALA A 368 -20.84 -10.87 -0.01
N PHE A 369 -20.23 -11.93 -0.52
CA PHE A 369 -20.73 -12.71 -1.65
C PHE A 369 -20.14 -14.11 -1.65
N SER A 370 -20.74 -15.02 -2.43
CA SER A 370 -20.23 -16.37 -2.59
C SER A 370 -19.61 -16.55 -3.97
N VAL A 371 -18.56 -17.32 -4.02
CA VAL A 371 -17.88 -17.74 -5.25
C VAL A 371 -17.92 -19.27 -5.33
N ALA A 372 -18.29 -19.79 -6.48
CA ALA A 372 -18.29 -21.23 -6.72
C ALA A 372 -16.88 -21.83 -6.57
N GLY A 373 -16.81 -23.07 -6.13
CA GLY A 373 -15.55 -23.81 -5.98
C GLY A 373 -14.78 -23.93 -7.30
N SER A 374 -13.54 -24.38 -7.19
CA SER A 374 -12.65 -24.60 -8.33
C SER A 374 -13.11 -25.82 -9.12
N GLN A 375 -14.09 -25.65 -9.98
CA GLN A 375 -14.61 -26.71 -10.88
C GLN A 375 -13.94 -26.65 -12.26
N LYS A 376 -14.15 -27.69 -13.10
CA LYS A 376 -13.61 -27.76 -14.47
C LYS A 376 -14.08 -26.63 -15.39
N ASN A 377 -15.25 -26.05 -15.12
CA ASN A 377 -15.77 -24.90 -15.88
C ASN A 377 -15.32 -23.58 -15.25
N PRO A 378 -15.03 -22.54 -16.08
CA PRO A 378 -14.69 -21.22 -15.54
C PRO A 378 -15.81 -20.66 -14.68
N ALA A 379 -15.44 -20.01 -13.57
CA ALA A 379 -16.38 -19.32 -12.72
C ALA A 379 -17.03 -18.15 -13.50
N THR A 380 -18.34 -17.99 -13.35
CA THR A 380 -19.01 -16.78 -13.82
C THR A 380 -18.70 -15.64 -12.86
N PRO A 381 -18.14 -14.50 -13.32
CA PRO A 381 -17.80 -13.40 -12.43
C PRO A 381 -19.03 -12.85 -11.69
N VAL A 382 -18.88 -12.63 -10.38
CA VAL A 382 -19.90 -12.02 -9.52
C VAL A 382 -20.01 -10.53 -9.88
N LYS A 383 -21.23 -10.08 -10.19
CA LYS A 383 -21.52 -8.67 -10.46
C LYS A 383 -21.85 -7.91 -9.18
N PRO A 384 -21.68 -6.58 -9.13
CA PRO A 384 -21.94 -5.76 -7.94
C PRO A 384 -23.33 -5.96 -7.32
N LYS A 385 -24.36 -6.21 -8.14
CA LYS A 385 -25.74 -6.47 -7.68
C LYS A 385 -25.89 -7.75 -6.84
N ALA A 386 -24.97 -8.71 -6.98
CA ALA A 386 -24.96 -9.95 -6.19
C ALA A 386 -24.08 -9.85 -4.94
N MET A 387 -23.41 -8.73 -4.72
CA MET A 387 -22.61 -8.45 -3.53
C MET A 387 -23.51 -7.79 -2.48
N LYS A 388 -23.68 -8.45 -1.35
CA LYS A 388 -24.50 -7.93 -0.26
C LYS A 388 -23.69 -6.94 0.57
N ARG A 389 -24.15 -5.70 0.68
CA ARG A 389 -23.56 -4.70 1.59
C ARG A 389 -23.86 -5.08 3.03
N LEU A 390 -22.81 -5.16 3.87
CA LEU A 390 -22.90 -5.52 5.28
C LEU A 390 -22.83 -4.31 6.21
N THR A 391 -22.23 -3.20 5.76
CA THR A 391 -22.06 -1.98 6.54
C THR A 391 -22.57 -0.76 5.78
N ASP A 392 -22.81 0.31 6.49
CA ASP A 392 -23.12 1.64 5.99
C ASP A 392 -22.41 2.65 6.89
N LEU A 393 -21.06 2.61 6.87
CA LEU A 393 -20.25 3.35 7.83
C LEU A 393 -20.31 4.86 7.63
N MET A 394 -20.53 5.29 6.40
CA MET A 394 -20.53 6.70 6.02
C MET A 394 -21.92 7.21 5.62
N GLY A 395 -22.97 6.36 5.66
CA GLY A 395 -24.29 6.68 5.12
C GLY A 395 -24.92 7.94 5.71
N GLU A 396 -24.80 8.13 7.02
CA GLU A 396 -25.30 9.36 7.68
C GLU A 396 -24.49 10.60 7.28
N ALA A 397 -23.15 10.50 7.23
CA ALA A 397 -22.27 11.62 6.85
C ALA A 397 -22.42 12.01 5.38
N TRP A 398 -22.83 11.08 4.52
CA TRP A 398 -23.01 11.30 3.07
C TRP A 398 -24.46 11.57 2.68
N ALA A 399 -25.38 11.54 3.64
CA ALA A 399 -26.79 11.79 3.36
C ALA A 399 -26.99 13.22 2.82
N GLY A 400 -27.59 13.31 1.62
CA GLY A 400 -27.83 14.59 0.95
C GLY A 400 -26.62 15.16 0.19
N ILE A 401 -25.50 14.46 0.10
CA ILE A 401 -24.36 14.85 -0.75
C ILE A 401 -24.55 14.21 -2.13
N GLU A 402 -24.65 15.06 -3.16
CA GLU A 402 -24.69 14.61 -4.56
C GLU A 402 -23.26 14.52 -5.10
N LEU A 403 -22.88 13.33 -5.59
CA LEU A 403 -21.58 13.08 -6.18
C LEU A 403 -21.72 12.93 -7.69
N VAL A 404 -20.73 13.41 -8.42
CA VAL A 404 -20.71 13.35 -9.89
C VAL A 404 -20.05 12.05 -10.35
N GLU A 405 -20.77 11.27 -11.17
CA GLU A 405 -20.21 10.10 -11.85
C GLU A 405 -19.27 10.55 -12.96
N PRO A 406 -18.07 9.95 -13.06
CA PRO A 406 -17.15 10.27 -14.13
C PRO A 406 -17.56 9.69 -15.47
N GLN A 407 -17.22 10.41 -16.53
CA GLN A 407 -17.25 9.89 -17.90
C GLN A 407 -15.89 9.24 -18.22
N GLU A 408 -15.88 8.02 -18.75
CA GLU A 408 -14.65 7.41 -19.23
C GLU A 408 -14.14 8.09 -20.50
N VAL A 409 -12.87 8.43 -20.52
CA VAL A 409 -12.18 9.05 -21.66
C VAL A 409 -11.13 8.07 -22.17
N TRP A 410 -11.37 7.44 -23.29
CA TRP A 410 -10.41 6.56 -23.93
C TRP A 410 -9.68 7.26 -25.08
N THR A 411 -8.35 7.16 -25.10
CA THR A 411 -7.49 7.69 -26.14
C THR A 411 -6.54 6.62 -26.68
N LYS A 412 -5.79 6.95 -27.71
CA LYS A 412 -4.76 6.08 -28.28
C LYS A 412 -3.55 6.92 -28.67
N VAL A 413 -2.39 6.62 -28.07
CA VAL A 413 -1.11 7.27 -28.34
C VAL A 413 -0.07 6.19 -28.61
N ASP A 414 0.71 6.32 -29.67
CA ASP A 414 1.75 5.35 -30.07
C ASP A 414 1.25 3.88 -30.09
N GLY A 415 0.01 3.68 -30.53
CA GLY A 415 -0.60 2.36 -30.55
C GLY A 415 -1.18 1.87 -29.20
N ARG A 416 -0.85 2.55 -28.10
CA ARG A 416 -1.33 2.22 -26.75
C ARG A 416 -2.71 2.80 -26.50
N ARG A 417 -3.59 2.00 -25.89
CA ARG A 417 -4.92 2.41 -25.46
C ARG A 417 -4.86 2.90 -24.02
N LEU A 418 -5.32 4.13 -23.76
CA LEU A 418 -5.23 4.82 -22.49
C LEU A 418 -6.62 5.13 -21.95
N GLN A 419 -6.82 4.95 -20.66
CA GLN A 419 -8.08 5.22 -19.97
C GLN A 419 -7.94 6.42 -19.03
N GLY A 420 -8.94 7.29 -19.05
CA GLY A 420 -9.08 8.40 -18.12
C GLY A 420 -10.53 8.57 -17.67
N TRP A 421 -10.72 9.45 -16.72
CA TRP A 421 -12.01 9.80 -16.11
C TRP A 421 -12.18 11.30 -16.10
N PHE A 422 -13.30 11.77 -16.62
CA PHE A 422 -13.66 13.17 -16.62
C PHE A 422 -14.86 13.42 -15.71
N TYR A 423 -14.66 14.18 -14.67
CA TYR A 423 -15.67 14.66 -13.74
C TYR A 423 -16.07 16.06 -14.19
N GLU A 424 -17.21 16.16 -14.87
CA GLU A 424 -17.68 17.41 -15.47
C GLU A 424 -18.38 18.30 -14.44
N ALA A 425 -17.86 19.49 -14.23
CA ALA A 425 -18.54 20.50 -13.43
C ALA A 425 -19.64 21.21 -14.25
N PRO A 426 -20.71 21.68 -13.59
CA PRO A 426 -21.78 22.40 -14.27
C PRO A 426 -21.28 23.62 -15.05
N ALA A 427 -21.63 23.71 -16.32
CA ALA A 427 -21.29 24.86 -17.15
C ALA A 427 -21.93 26.13 -16.61
N ARG A 428 -21.18 27.24 -16.60
CA ARG A 428 -21.66 28.56 -16.19
C ARG A 428 -21.78 29.48 -17.40
N ARG A 429 -22.93 30.11 -17.58
CA ARG A 429 -23.20 31.09 -18.65
C ARG A 429 -22.93 30.56 -20.08
N GLY A 430 -23.11 29.28 -20.30
CA GLY A 430 -22.93 28.68 -21.64
C GLY A 430 -21.45 28.46 -22.04
N SER A 431 -20.51 28.63 -21.13
CA SER A 431 -19.09 28.29 -21.35
C SER A 431 -18.72 27.04 -20.53
N PRO A 432 -17.81 26.18 -21.04
CA PRO A 432 -17.27 25.06 -20.27
C PRO A 432 -16.67 25.54 -18.94
N ALA A 433 -16.69 24.69 -17.91
CA ALA A 433 -16.01 24.97 -16.66
C ALA A 433 -14.46 24.98 -16.87
N PRO A 434 -13.69 25.69 -16.01
CA PRO A 434 -12.26 25.45 -15.93
C PRO A 434 -12.02 23.99 -15.56
N ALA A 435 -10.87 23.44 -15.96
CA ALA A 435 -10.53 22.06 -15.65
C ALA A 435 -9.17 21.96 -14.96
N VAL A 436 -9.00 20.94 -14.12
CA VAL A 436 -7.73 20.55 -13.52
C VAL A 436 -7.40 19.13 -13.97
N ILE A 437 -6.18 18.96 -14.45
CA ILE A 437 -5.61 17.65 -14.72
C ILE A 437 -5.00 17.13 -13.41
N GLN A 438 -5.39 15.92 -13.03
CA GLN A 438 -4.84 15.19 -11.90
C GLN A 438 -3.88 14.12 -12.40
N VAL A 439 -2.63 14.17 -11.94
CA VAL A 439 -1.58 13.23 -12.29
C VAL A 439 -1.24 12.37 -11.09
N HIS A 440 -1.37 11.04 -11.22
CA HIS A 440 -1.08 10.13 -10.11
C HIS A 440 0.41 9.98 -9.83
N GLY A 441 0.73 9.58 -8.60
CA GLY A 441 2.07 9.17 -8.19
C GLY A 441 2.40 7.76 -8.70
N GLY A 442 3.56 7.28 -8.34
CA GLY A 442 4.07 5.98 -8.73
C GLY A 442 5.42 6.11 -9.43
N PRO A 443 5.55 5.91 -10.77
CA PRO A 443 4.53 5.76 -11.82
C PRO A 443 3.73 4.46 -11.82
N ALA A 444 4.27 3.35 -11.28
CA ALA A 444 3.67 2.02 -11.30
C ALA A 444 2.47 1.87 -10.33
N THR A 445 1.48 2.76 -10.46
CA THR A 445 0.17 2.71 -9.77
C THR A 445 -0.95 2.95 -10.80
N LEU A 446 -2.17 3.19 -10.37
CA LEU A 446 -3.26 3.58 -11.25
C LEU A 446 -4.32 4.43 -10.55
N TYR A 447 -5.03 5.25 -11.32
CA TYR A 447 -6.37 5.74 -11.02
C TYR A 447 -7.42 4.70 -11.46
N GLY A 448 -8.62 4.79 -10.88
CA GLY A 448 -9.69 3.88 -11.24
C GLY A 448 -11.04 4.32 -10.68
N PHE A 449 -11.95 3.35 -10.57
CA PHE A 449 -13.28 3.56 -10.00
C PHE A 449 -13.24 3.60 -8.47
N SER A 450 -12.39 4.48 -7.92
CA SER A 450 -12.29 4.81 -6.50
C SER A 450 -12.79 6.22 -6.26
N LEU A 451 -13.33 6.48 -5.07
CA LEU A 451 -13.79 7.81 -4.71
C LEU A 451 -12.60 8.72 -4.37
N PHE A 452 -12.57 9.88 -5.01
CA PHE A 452 -11.71 11.00 -4.66
C PHE A 452 -12.56 12.16 -4.15
N TRP A 453 -12.48 12.42 -2.87
CA TRP A 453 -13.21 13.51 -2.23
C TRP A 453 -12.77 14.88 -2.75
N GLU A 454 -11.46 15.06 -2.92
CA GLU A 454 -10.87 16.26 -3.50
C GLU A 454 -11.50 16.60 -4.85
N TRP A 455 -11.67 15.61 -5.74
CA TRP A 455 -12.24 15.84 -7.07
C TRP A 455 -13.72 16.21 -7.00
N GLN A 456 -14.47 15.57 -6.12
CA GLN A 456 -15.88 15.91 -5.90
C GLN A 456 -16.05 17.35 -5.36
N VAL A 457 -15.15 17.77 -4.47
CA VAL A 457 -15.12 19.15 -3.95
C VAL A 457 -14.78 20.15 -5.06
N MET A 458 -13.81 19.86 -5.93
CA MET A 458 -13.48 20.69 -7.09
C MET A 458 -14.68 20.86 -8.02
N VAL A 459 -15.35 19.75 -8.36
CA VAL A 459 -16.54 19.77 -9.22
C VAL A 459 -17.68 20.58 -8.60
N ALA A 460 -17.94 20.41 -7.30
CA ALA A 460 -18.93 21.21 -6.57
C ALA A 460 -18.58 22.72 -6.55
N ARG A 461 -17.30 23.07 -6.66
CA ARG A 461 -16.82 24.45 -6.79
C ARG A 461 -16.82 24.96 -8.23
N GLY A 462 -17.22 24.15 -9.18
CA GLY A 462 -17.33 24.51 -10.59
C GLY A 462 -16.02 24.36 -11.37
N ILE A 463 -15.16 23.44 -10.95
CA ILE A 463 -13.90 23.07 -11.63
C ILE A 463 -14.02 21.60 -12.05
N SER A 464 -13.99 21.32 -13.34
CA SER A 464 -13.94 19.95 -13.87
C SER A 464 -12.61 19.30 -13.55
N VAL A 465 -12.59 17.97 -13.41
CA VAL A 465 -11.37 17.21 -13.15
C VAL A 465 -11.18 16.16 -14.24
N TYR A 466 -9.99 16.12 -14.81
CA TYR A 466 -9.57 15.05 -15.70
C TYR A 466 -8.38 14.31 -15.09
N ALA A 467 -8.52 13.00 -14.95
CA ALA A 467 -7.46 12.09 -14.49
C ALA A 467 -7.32 10.94 -15.47
N CYS A 468 -6.11 10.49 -15.76
CA CYS A 468 -5.89 9.34 -16.63
C CYS A 468 -4.73 8.48 -16.15
N ASN A 469 -4.63 7.28 -16.74
CA ASN A 469 -3.52 6.36 -16.58
C ASN A 469 -2.62 6.42 -17.82
N PRO A 470 -1.53 7.22 -17.79
CA PRO A 470 -0.56 7.27 -18.86
C PRO A 470 0.31 6.00 -18.89
N ARG A 471 1.21 5.89 -19.86
CA ARG A 471 2.28 4.87 -19.80
C ARG A 471 3.02 4.92 -18.46
N GLY A 472 3.41 3.77 -17.94
CA GLY A 472 3.92 3.59 -16.58
C GLY A 472 2.86 3.06 -15.62
N SER A 473 1.56 3.28 -15.90
CA SER A 473 0.47 2.83 -15.03
C SER A 473 0.27 1.31 -15.06
N THR A 474 -0.12 0.74 -13.91
CA THR A 474 -0.49 -0.67 -13.77
C THR A 474 -1.96 -0.94 -14.17
N GLY A 475 -2.35 -2.21 -14.28
CA GLY A 475 -3.73 -2.61 -14.62
C GLY A 475 -4.05 -2.74 -16.11
N TYR A 476 -3.06 -2.54 -16.98
CA TYR A 476 -3.17 -2.61 -18.44
C TYR A 476 -2.12 -3.51 -19.08
N GLY A 477 -1.53 -4.40 -18.31
CA GLY A 477 -0.46 -5.30 -18.72
C GLY A 477 0.94 -4.72 -18.59
N GLN A 478 1.94 -5.61 -18.69
CA GLN A 478 3.37 -5.28 -18.51
C GLN A 478 3.88 -4.27 -19.53
N GLU A 479 3.37 -4.33 -20.77
CA GLU A 479 3.83 -3.44 -21.84
C GLU A 479 3.49 -1.96 -21.60
N LEU A 480 2.34 -1.66 -20.98
CA LEU A 480 2.02 -0.27 -20.60
C LEU A 480 2.84 0.15 -19.38
N ALA A 481 2.95 -0.71 -18.39
CA ALA A 481 3.66 -0.39 -17.15
C ALA A 481 5.15 -0.06 -17.39
N LYS A 482 5.84 -0.80 -18.26
CA LYS A 482 7.25 -0.52 -18.56
C LYS A 482 7.46 0.57 -19.62
N ALA A 483 6.41 1.10 -20.23
CA ALA A 483 6.54 2.00 -21.37
C ALA A 483 7.06 3.40 -21.00
N ASN A 484 7.13 3.75 -19.72
CA ASN A 484 7.80 4.96 -19.23
C ASN A 484 9.25 4.73 -18.76
N TYR A 485 9.76 3.50 -18.87
CA TYR A 485 11.14 3.18 -18.51
C TYR A 485 12.11 4.01 -19.37
N ARG A 486 12.99 4.79 -18.73
CA ARG A 486 13.85 5.80 -19.35
C ARG A 486 13.08 6.95 -20.06
N ASP A 487 11.77 7.06 -19.86
CA ASP A 487 10.90 8.09 -20.44
C ASP A 487 9.89 8.57 -19.40
N TRP A 488 10.39 9.28 -18.39
CA TRP A 488 9.55 9.72 -17.26
C TRP A 488 8.69 10.94 -17.60
N GLY A 489 9.09 11.77 -18.56
CA GLY A 489 8.45 13.04 -18.91
C GLY A 489 7.70 13.03 -20.24
N PRO A 490 8.41 12.97 -21.38
CA PRO A 490 7.83 13.24 -22.71
C PRO A 490 6.65 12.34 -23.08
N GLY A 491 6.83 11.02 -22.91
CA GLY A 491 5.79 10.06 -23.27
C GLY A 491 4.53 10.15 -22.40
N PRO A 492 4.64 10.13 -21.07
CA PRO A 492 3.49 10.31 -20.18
C PRO A 492 2.80 11.67 -20.36
N GLN A 493 3.51 12.76 -20.64
CA GLN A 493 2.91 14.04 -20.98
C GLN A 493 2.03 13.92 -22.23
N ALA A 494 2.54 13.34 -23.32
CA ALA A 494 1.78 13.15 -24.55
C ALA A 494 0.52 12.30 -24.34
N ASP A 495 0.59 11.28 -23.47
CA ASP A 495 -0.53 10.43 -23.13
C ASP A 495 -1.65 11.22 -22.41
N ILE A 496 -1.28 12.07 -21.44
CA ILE A 496 -2.21 12.92 -20.68
C ILE A 496 -2.85 13.97 -21.60
N GLU A 497 -2.02 14.65 -22.41
CA GLU A 497 -2.48 15.71 -23.29
C GLU A 497 -3.41 15.23 -24.39
N ALA A 498 -3.25 14.00 -24.87
CA ALA A 498 -4.18 13.40 -25.83
C ALA A 498 -5.62 13.30 -25.29
N GLY A 499 -5.77 13.03 -24.00
CA GLY A 499 -7.08 13.03 -23.36
C GLY A 499 -7.64 14.42 -23.15
N LEU A 500 -6.81 15.37 -22.76
CA LEU A 500 -7.19 16.78 -22.67
C LEU A 500 -7.63 17.32 -24.02
N ASP A 501 -6.89 17.05 -25.09
CA ASP A 501 -7.23 17.49 -26.46
C ASP A 501 -8.57 16.94 -26.92
N LYS A 502 -8.88 15.69 -26.58
CA LYS A 502 -10.19 15.09 -26.87
C LYS A 502 -11.32 15.83 -26.15
N LEU A 503 -11.13 16.21 -24.88
CA LEU A 503 -12.12 16.95 -24.09
C LEU A 503 -12.29 18.40 -24.59
N ILE A 504 -11.22 19.05 -25.00
CA ILE A 504 -11.25 20.39 -25.64
C ILE A 504 -12.00 20.33 -26.97
N ALA A 505 -11.69 19.35 -27.83
CA ALA A 505 -12.36 19.15 -29.11
C ALA A 505 -13.85 18.85 -28.97
N ALA A 506 -14.25 18.17 -27.88
CA ALA A 506 -15.64 17.93 -27.54
C ALA A 506 -16.35 19.18 -26.98
N GLY A 507 -15.65 20.26 -26.70
CA GLY A 507 -16.20 21.48 -26.08
C GLY A 507 -16.52 21.33 -24.58
N SER A 508 -15.98 20.29 -23.92
CA SER A 508 -16.19 20.03 -22.49
C SER A 508 -15.21 20.80 -21.60
N VAL A 509 -14.07 21.25 -22.14
CA VAL A 509 -13.01 21.97 -21.43
C VAL A 509 -12.66 23.25 -22.18
N ASP A 510 -12.52 24.36 -21.45
CA ASP A 510 -12.00 25.63 -21.97
C ASP A 510 -10.46 25.58 -21.99
N PRO A 511 -9.81 25.58 -23.16
CA PRO A 511 -8.35 25.47 -23.26
C PRO A 511 -7.59 26.61 -22.56
N ALA A 512 -8.22 27.79 -22.36
CA ALA A 512 -7.59 28.93 -21.68
C ALA A 512 -7.63 28.81 -20.14
N ARG A 513 -8.32 27.81 -19.59
CA ARG A 513 -8.56 27.67 -18.14
C ARG A 513 -8.29 26.24 -17.66
N VAL A 514 -7.13 25.71 -18.04
CA VAL A 514 -6.67 24.39 -17.62
C VAL A 514 -5.55 24.52 -16.61
N GLY A 515 -5.70 23.89 -15.45
CA GLY A 515 -4.63 23.71 -14.46
C GLY A 515 -4.12 22.27 -14.46
N VAL A 516 -2.94 22.05 -13.85
CA VAL A 516 -2.37 20.71 -13.65
C VAL A 516 -1.84 20.56 -12.24
N THR A 517 -2.05 19.39 -11.64
CA THR A 517 -1.55 19.07 -10.30
C THR A 517 -1.29 17.57 -10.13
N GLY A 518 -0.41 17.24 -9.22
CA GLY A 518 -0.12 15.86 -8.84
C GLY A 518 0.90 15.78 -7.71
N GLY A 519 1.00 14.61 -7.11
CA GLY A 519 1.93 14.33 -6.03
C GLY A 519 2.95 13.25 -6.37
N SER A 520 4.17 13.31 -5.79
CA SER A 520 5.25 12.35 -6.02
C SER A 520 5.66 12.33 -7.51
N TYR A 521 5.57 11.20 -8.20
CA TYR A 521 5.73 11.17 -9.67
C TYR A 521 4.79 12.16 -10.37
N GLY A 522 3.54 12.32 -9.90
CA GLY A 522 2.61 13.32 -10.42
C GLY A 522 3.08 14.76 -10.18
N GLY A 523 3.80 15.03 -9.09
CA GLY A 523 4.44 16.32 -8.83
C GLY A 523 5.62 16.58 -9.77
N TYR A 524 6.43 15.56 -10.04
CA TYR A 524 7.45 15.57 -11.08
C TYR A 524 6.85 15.92 -12.43
N LEU A 525 5.83 15.16 -12.84
CA LEU A 525 5.25 15.33 -14.18
C LEU A 525 4.48 16.66 -14.30
N THR A 526 3.88 17.18 -13.22
CA THR A 526 3.32 18.53 -13.19
C THR A 526 4.39 19.59 -13.49
N ALA A 527 5.54 19.55 -12.81
CA ALA A 527 6.64 20.48 -13.05
C ALA A 527 7.24 20.29 -14.46
N TRP A 528 7.38 19.05 -14.92
CA TRP A 528 7.80 18.72 -16.27
C TRP A 528 6.89 19.35 -17.33
N MET A 529 5.58 19.15 -17.21
CA MET A 529 4.61 19.65 -18.19
C MET A 529 4.66 21.18 -18.31
N VAL A 530 4.72 21.92 -17.20
CA VAL A 530 4.76 23.39 -17.24
C VAL A 530 6.12 23.96 -17.63
N SER A 531 7.18 23.17 -17.64
CA SER A 531 8.48 23.55 -18.17
C SER A 531 8.66 23.24 -19.68
N HIS A 532 7.65 22.60 -20.30
CA HIS A 532 7.71 22.23 -21.72
C HIS A 532 6.53 22.76 -22.56
N THR A 533 5.55 23.45 -21.94
CA THR A 533 4.41 24.03 -22.65
C THR A 533 3.69 25.10 -21.82
N ASP A 534 3.19 26.14 -22.49
CA ASP A 534 2.45 27.27 -21.92
C ASP A 534 0.93 27.05 -21.86
N ARG A 535 0.47 25.83 -22.11
CA ARG A 535 -0.98 25.55 -22.21
C ARG A 535 -1.73 25.53 -20.89
N TYR A 536 -1.01 25.64 -19.76
CA TYR A 536 -1.59 25.58 -18.42
C TYR A 536 -1.68 26.97 -17.78
N ALA A 537 -2.87 27.31 -17.25
CA ALA A 537 -3.11 28.59 -16.60
C ALA A 537 -2.53 28.66 -15.17
N ALA A 538 -2.36 27.52 -14.49
CA ALA A 538 -1.74 27.38 -13.17
C ALA A 538 -1.34 25.93 -12.92
N ALA A 539 -0.38 25.73 -12.01
CA ALA A 539 0.08 24.41 -11.61
C ALA A 539 0.38 24.31 -10.11
N VAL A 540 0.16 23.11 -9.54
CA VAL A 540 0.55 22.78 -8.17
C VAL A 540 1.30 21.47 -8.16
N ALA A 541 2.62 21.51 -7.97
CA ALA A 541 3.48 20.35 -7.92
C ALA A 541 3.76 19.96 -6.47
N CYS A 542 3.20 18.83 -6.03
CA CYS A 542 3.30 18.38 -4.65
C CYS A 542 4.38 17.31 -4.50
N ARG A 543 5.36 17.52 -3.61
CA ARG A 543 6.37 16.51 -3.21
C ARG A 543 6.97 15.74 -4.41
N GLY A 544 7.32 16.45 -5.49
CA GLY A 544 7.83 15.86 -6.73
C GLY A 544 9.35 15.66 -6.70
N VAL A 545 9.82 14.81 -7.61
CA VAL A 545 11.24 14.66 -7.92
C VAL A 545 11.62 15.71 -8.95
N TYR A 546 12.24 16.81 -8.57
CA TYR A 546 12.56 17.91 -9.47
C TYR A 546 13.98 17.84 -10.04
N ASP A 547 14.88 17.16 -9.34
CA ASP A 547 16.23 16.83 -9.78
C ASP A 547 16.47 15.33 -9.57
N MET A 548 16.59 14.60 -10.68
CA MET A 548 16.75 13.14 -10.66
C MET A 548 18.09 12.71 -10.03
N ALA A 549 19.15 13.51 -10.16
CA ALA A 549 20.45 13.20 -9.57
C ALA A 549 20.43 13.42 -8.06
N VAL A 550 19.75 14.45 -7.56
CA VAL A 550 19.55 14.72 -6.14
C VAL A 550 18.71 13.62 -5.50
N GLU A 551 17.61 13.20 -6.14
CA GLU A 551 16.79 12.10 -5.64
C GLU A 551 17.61 10.83 -5.43
N MET A 552 18.44 10.49 -6.41
CA MET A 552 19.26 9.28 -6.34
C MET A 552 20.39 9.36 -5.31
N THR A 553 20.94 10.55 -5.04
CA THR A 553 22.11 10.71 -4.16
C THR A 553 21.77 11.07 -2.72
N SER A 554 20.64 11.75 -2.49
CA SER A 554 20.24 12.25 -1.17
C SER A 554 18.75 12.13 -0.87
N GLY A 555 17.94 11.66 -1.82
CA GLY A 555 16.54 11.33 -1.61
C GLY A 555 16.32 10.08 -0.76
N ASP A 556 15.08 9.81 -0.41
CA ASP A 556 14.68 8.69 0.45
C ASP A 556 14.14 7.46 -0.31
N LEU A 557 14.11 7.50 -1.64
CA LEU A 557 13.62 6.40 -2.50
C LEU A 557 14.66 5.28 -2.75
N GLY A 558 15.71 5.21 -1.94
CA GLY A 558 16.63 4.06 -1.96
C GLY A 558 17.89 4.25 -2.79
N GLY A 559 18.34 5.50 -2.99
CA GLY A 559 19.65 5.81 -3.55
C GLY A 559 19.87 5.22 -4.95
N PRO A 560 20.98 4.51 -5.21
CA PRO A 560 21.33 4.01 -6.54
C PRO A 560 20.30 3.08 -7.18
N ASN A 561 19.40 2.49 -6.38
CA ASN A 561 18.39 1.58 -6.87
C ASN A 561 17.31 2.28 -7.69
N PHE A 562 16.92 3.49 -7.32
CA PHE A 562 15.96 4.28 -8.06
C PHE A 562 16.40 4.47 -9.53
N GLY A 563 17.62 4.98 -9.75
CA GLY A 563 18.15 5.17 -11.09
C GLY A 563 18.27 3.88 -11.89
N ARG A 564 18.73 2.80 -11.24
CA ARG A 564 18.87 1.50 -11.88
C ARG A 564 17.53 0.93 -12.34
N TYR A 565 16.49 1.04 -11.51
CA TYR A 565 15.21 0.38 -11.77
C TYR A 565 14.20 1.26 -12.52
N GLU A 566 14.41 2.57 -12.61
CA GLU A 566 13.57 3.50 -13.37
C GLU A 566 14.22 3.96 -14.69
N LEU A 567 15.53 4.18 -14.70
CA LEU A 567 16.24 4.74 -15.84
C LEU A 567 17.27 3.81 -16.47
N ASP A 568 17.57 2.64 -15.85
CA ASP A 568 18.70 1.76 -16.22
C ASP A 568 20.03 2.51 -16.33
N ALA A 569 20.25 3.46 -15.47
CA ALA A 569 21.39 4.36 -15.50
C ALA A 569 21.74 4.88 -14.10
N HIS A 570 22.93 5.46 -13.98
CA HIS A 570 23.35 6.21 -12.81
C HIS A 570 23.84 7.61 -13.23
N PRO A 571 23.77 8.63 -12.35
CA PRO A 571 24.19 9.99 -12.70
C PRO A 571 25.64 10.09 -13.18
N TRP A 572 26.50 9.18 -12.73
CA TRP A 572 27.91 9.13 -13.12
C TRP A 572 28.18 8.29 -14.39
N THR A 573 27.21 7.50 -14.87
CA THR A 573 27.33 6.76 -16.15
C THR A 573 26.64 7.46 -17.31
N GLU A 574 25.47 8.09 -17.04
CA GLU A 574 24.68 8.82 -18.02
C GLU A 574 24.20 10.18 -17.45
N PRO A 575 25.10 11.13 -17.14
CA PRO A 575 24.71 12.39 -16.51
C PRO A 575 23.74 13.23 -17.34
N GLU A 576 23.84 13.15 -18.68
CA GLU A 576 22.96 13.90 -19.57
C GLU A 576 21.51 13.38 -19.49
N LEU A 577 21.28 12.08 -19.41
CA LEU A 577 19.94 11.51 -19.22
C LEU A 577 19.30 12.05 -17.93
N TYR A 578 20.07 12.09 -16.83
CA TYR A 578 19.58 12.62 -15.56
C TYR A 578 19.24 14.11 -15.65
N ARG A 579 20.09 14.89 -16.32
CA ARG A 579 19.84 16.32 -16.55
C ARG A 579 18.61 16.52 -17.43
N GLU A 580 18.49 15.79 -18.53
CA GLU A 580 17.37 15.89 -19.47
C GLU A 580 16.03 15.46 -18.84
N MET A 581 16.03 14.47 -17.95
CA MET A 581 14.83 14.04 -17.23
C MET A 581 14.52 14.86 -15.98
N SER A 582 15.29 15.89 -15.62
CA SER A 582 15.06 16.72 -14.44
C SER A 582 14.28 18.00 -14.80
N PRO A 583 13.07 18.22 -14.29
CA PRO A 583 12.34 19.48 -14.48
C PRO A 583 13.14 20.73 -14.12
N LEU A 584 14.03 20.62 -13.12
CA LEU A 584 14.92 21.70 -12.70
C LEU A 584 15.79 22.24 -13.84
N THR A 585 16.14 21.40 -14.82
CA THR A 585 16.94 21.81 -16.01
C THR A 585 16.25 22.89 -16.83
N TYR A 586 14.92 22.93 -16.79
CA TYR A 586 14.07 23.80 -17.60
C TYR A 586 13.30 24.81 -16.74
N ALA A 587 13.78 25.07 -15.52
CA ALA A 587 13.07 25.92 -14.56
C ALA A 587 12.92 27.37 -15.02
N ASP A 588 13.87 27.87 -15.83
CA ASP A 588 13.85 29.20 -16.42
C ASP A 588 12.90 29.33 -17.64
N GLU A 589 12.38 28.21 -18.14
CA GLU A 589 11.38 28.17 -19.20
C GLU A 589 9.93 28.16 -18.67
N ILE A 590 9.73 28.16 -17.34
CA ILE A 590 8.39 28.09 -16.73
C ILE A 590 7.75 29.48 -16.68
N ASP A 591 6.77 29.74 -17.55
CA ASP A 591 5.91 30.94 -17.51
C ASP A 591 4.59 30.70 -16.74
N THR A 592 4.17 29.45 -16.60
CA THR A 592 2.96 29.08 -15.84
C THR A 592 3.13 29.36 -14.35
N PRO A 593 2.19 30.08 -13.68
CA PRO A 593 2.18 30.21 -12.22
C PRO A 593 2.22 28.85 -11.54
N LEU A 594 3.34 28.56 -10.86
CA LEU A 594 3.63 27.27 -10.24
C LEU A 594 3.76 27.40 -8.73
N LEU A 595 2.95 26.62 -7.98
CA LEU A 595 3.14 26.38 -6.56
C LEU A 595 3.86 25.03 -6.37
N ILE A 596 4.95 25.04 -5.64
CA ILE A 596 5.65 23.82 -5.19
C ILE A 596 5.35 23.62 -3.71
N GLN A 597 4.87 22.43 -3.37
CA GLN A 597 4.46 22.06 -2.00
C GLN A 597 5.20 20.81 -1.50
#